data_c4e1cc0dcbbc4f5f7d1f557ff5ea20da
#
_entry.id   c4e1cc0dcbbc4f5f7d1f557ff5ea20da
#
_cell.length_a   1.000
_cell.length_b   1.000
_cell.length_c   1.000
_cell.angle_alpha   90.00
_cell.angle_beta   90.00
_cell.angle_gamma   90.00
#
_symmetry.space_group_name_H-M   'P 1'
#
loop_
_entity.id
_entity.type
_entity.pdbx_description
1 polymer ?
#
loop_
_entity_poly.entity_id
_entity_poly.type
_entity_poly.pdbx_seq_one_letter_code
_entity_poly.pdbx_strand_id
1 'polypeptide(L)'
;MLRATVVKLGANLCLLMALTAPTGKSHAQQRQTGWIADAQNGCRLWNPDPGPGESIKWDGPCVNGFGDGKGTLRWFTNGENDETDEGEFRRGKLNGIAIVTWNDGRRFEGQWRDHKPNGQGTLRTKDSQVYSGEWRNGCFQQDNRRATQNATDKECGFR
;
A
#
# COMPACT_ATOMS: atom_id res chain seq x y z
N MET A 1 -72.75 -42.86 42.98
CA MET A 1 -72.06 -41.51 43.01
C MET A 1 -70.70 -41.69 42.44
N LEU A 2 -70.52 -41.38 41.13
CA LEU A 2 -69.26 -41.48 40.42
C LEU A 2 -68.60 -40.12 40.40
N ARG A 3 -67.40 -39.99 40.94
CA ARG A 3 -66.58 -38.83 40.79
C ARG A 3 -65.67 -38.97 39.57
N ALA A 4 -65.84 -38.10 38.61
CA ALA A 4 -64.98 -38.02 37.43
C ALA A 4 -63.71 -37.25 37.80
N THR A 5 -62.55 -37.92 37.57
CA THR A 5 -61.24 -37.31 37.73
C THR A 5 -60.82 -36.72 36.40
N VAL A 6 -60.65 -35.39 36.39
CA VAL A 6 -60.15 -34.64 35.21
C VAL A 6 -58.63 -34.68 35.22
N VAL A 7 -58.06 -35.39 34.23
CA VAL A 7 -56.61 -35.36 33.97
C VAL A 7 -56.28 -34.13 33.12
N LYS A 8 -55.51 -33.21 33.70
CA LYS A 8 -54.94 -32.10 32.95
C LYS A 8 -53.71 -32.56 32.17
N LEU A 9 -53.83 -32.60 30.84
CA LEU A 9 -52.63 -32.71 30.00
C LEU A 9 -51.89 -31.38 30.01
N GLY A 10 -50.70 -31.38 30.56
CA GLY A 10 -49.73 -30.27 30.44
C GLY A 10 -49.10 -30.28 29.06
N ALA A 11 -49.37 -29.28 28.24
CA ALA A 11 -48.67 -29.08 27.00
C ALA A 11 -47.29 -28.49 27.30
N ASN A 12 -46.24 -29.34 27.18
CA ASN A 12 -44.86 -28.84 27.16
C ASN A 12 -44.58 -28.15 25.84
N LEU A 13 -44.64 -26.84 25.84
CA LEU A 13 -44.17 -26.02 24.74
C LEU A 13 -42.62 -25.97 24.75
N CYS A 14 -42.03 -26.84 23.98
CA CYS A 14 -40.59 -26.83 23.75
C CYS A 14 -40.23 -25.58 22.91
N LEU A 15 -39.80 -24.54 23.57
CA LEU A 15 -39.32 -23.31 22.90
C LEU A 15 -37.96 -23.62 22.27
N LEU A 16 -37.95 -23.96 20.97
CA LEU A 16 -36.73 -24.05 20.17
C LEU A 16 -36.15 -22.64 20.00
N MET A 17 -35.19 -22.26 20.87
CA MET A 17 -34.34 -21.13 20.63
C MET A 17 -33.44 -21.42 19.43
N ALA A 18 -33.79 -20.91 18.29
CA ALA A 18 -32.90 -20.83 17.13
C ALA A 18 -31.71 -19.91 17.48
N LEU A 19 -30.57 -20.50 17.77
CA LEU A 19 -29.30 -19.78 17.85
C LEU A 19 -28.96 -19.31 16.44
N THR A 20 -29.34 -18.09 16.11
CA THR A 20 -28.81 -17.38 14.93
C THR A 20 -27.36 -17.04 15.23
N ALA A 21 -26.45 -17.87 14.73
CA ALA A 21 -25.05 -17.51 14.68
C ALA A 21 -24.93 -16.19 13.88
N PRO A 22 -24.18 -15.19 14.37
CA PRO A 22 -23.90 -14.04 13.56
C PRO A 22 -23.07 -14.52 12.37
N THR A 23 -23.64 -14.43 11.18
CA THR A 23 -22.89 -14.56 9.93
C THR A 23 -21.91 -13.39 9.91
N GLY A 24 -20.74 -13.63 10.49
CA GLY A 24 -19.61 -12.75 10.34
C GLY A 24 -19.34 -12.63 8.85
N LYS A 25 -19.79 -11.52 8.24
CA LYS A 25 -19.29 -11.10 6.94
C LYS A 25 -17.79 -10.96 7.14
N SER A 26 -17.02 -11.95 6.67
CA SER A 26 -15.61 -11.74 6.44
C SER A 26 -15.53 -10.53 5.53
N HIS A 27 -15.14 -9.39 6.10
CA HIS A 27 -14.64 -8.30 5.31
C HIS A 27 -13.40 -8.87 4.63
N ALA A 28 -13.58 -9.48 3.47
CA ALA A 28 -12.52 -9.57 2.50
C ALA A 28 -12.10 -8.13 2.31
N GLN A 29 -10.99 -7.76 2.94
CA GLN A 29 -10.41 -6.46 2.87
C GLN A 29 -10.14 -6.24 1.39
N GLN A 30 -11.07 -5.53 0.72
CA GLN A 30 -10.86 -5.08 -0.64
C GLN A 30 -9.54 -4.36 -0.58
N ARG A 31 -8.50 -4.94 -1.19
CA ARG A 31 -7.25 -4.25 -1.42
C ARG A 31 -7.62 -2.95 -2.10
N GLN A 32 -7.60 -1.87 -1.36
CA GLN A 32 -7.73 -0.53 -1.94
C GLN A 32 -6.45 -0.32 -2.73
N THR A 33 -6.49 -0.76 -3.98
CA THR A 33 -5.38 -0.63 -4.91
C THR A 33 -4.95 0.82 -4.93
N GLY A 34 -3.72 1.05 -4.54
CA GLY A 34 -3.01 2.27 -4.82
C GLY A 34 -2.99 3.34 -3.73
N TRP A 35 -3.63 3.19 -2.57
CA TRP A 35 -3.56 4.19 -1.49
C TRP A 35 -3.42 3.54 -0.13
N ILE A 36 -2.47 4.05 0.67
CA ILE A 36 -2.28 3.70 2.07
C ILE A 36 -2.30 4.97 2.92
N ALA A 37 -2.90 4.92 4.09
CA ALA A 37 -2.97 6.05 5.00
C ALA A 37 -2.01 5.87 6.18
N ASP A 38 -1.31 6.94 6.54
CA ASP A 38 -0.59 7.00 7.80
C ASP A 38 -1.61 6.93 8.97
N ALA A 39 -1.43 5.95 9.85
CA ALA A 39 -2.32 5.72 10.96
C ALA A 39 -2.34 6.84 12.01
N GLN A 40 -1.30 7.68 12.05
CA GLN A 40 -1.18 8.76 13.03
C GLN A 40 -1.89 10.05 12.57
N ASN A 41 -1.80 10.38 11.29
CA ASN A 41 -2.31 11.65 10.76
C ASN A 41 -3.38 11.50 9.66
N GLY A 42 -3.63 10.26 9.18
CA GLY A 42 -4.62 9.95 8.15
C GLY A 42 -4.22 10.37 6.72
N CYS A 43 -2.99 10.87 6.55
CA CYS A 43 -2.51 11.32 5.26
C CYS A 43 -2.27 10.14 4.31
N ARG A 44 -2.77 10.22 3.08
CA ARG A 44 -2.71 9.13 2.10
C ARG A 44 -1.54 9.31 1.15
N LEU A 45 -0.82 8.24 0.94
CA LEU A 45 0.28 8.15 -0.02
C LEU A 45 -0.03 7.02 -1.02
N TRP A 46 0.53 7.14 -2.21
CA TRP A 46 0.35 6.16 -3.27
C TRP A 46 1.22 4.94 -3.02
N ASN A 47 0.61 3.76 -3.08
CA ASN A 47 1.29 2.47 -3.01
C ASN A 47 1.20 1.79 -4.38
N PRO A 48 2.31 1.64 -5.12
CA PRO A 48 2.31 1.03 -6.44
C PRO A 48 2.09 -0.49 -6.41
N ASP A 49 2.45 -1.15 -5.29
CA ASP A 49 2.40 -2.62 -5.14
C ASP A 49 1.95 -3.01 -3.72
N PRO A 50 0.64 -2.87 -3.41
CA PRO A 50 0.13 -3.14 -2.08
C PRO A 50 0.34 -4.58 -1.64
N GLY A 51 0.98 -4.78 -0.49
CA GLY A 51 1.23 -6.07 0.15
C GLY A 51 0.60 -6.21 1.55
N PRO A 52 0.59 -7.43 2.10
CA PRO A 52 0.13 -7.66 3.47
C PRO A 52 1.15 -7.13 4.49
N GLY A 53 0.65 -6.62 5.62
CA GLY A 53 1.48 -6.16 6.75
C GLY A 53 2.17 -4.82 6.52
N GLU A 54 1.82 -4.10 5.46
CA GLU A 54 2.36 -2.78 5.17
C GLU A 54 1.75 -1.69 6.04
N SER A 55 2.57 -0.74 6.41
CA SER A 55 2.20 0.52 7.03
C SER A 55 3.15 1.62 6.60
N ILE A 56 2.74 2.87 6.81
CA ILE A 56 3.56 4.03 6.47
C ILE A 56 3.64 5.02 7.62
N LYS A 57 4.69 5.84 7.57
CA LYS A 57 4.80 7.07 8.34
C LYS A 57 5.13 8.22 7.38
N TRP A 58 4.28 9.23 7.40
CA TRP A 58 4.47 10.46 6.62
C TRP A 58 4.89 11.62 7.51
N ASP A 59 6.00 12.24 7.16
CA ASP A 59 6.52 13.45 7.81
C ASP A 59 6.63 14.57 6.76
N GLY A 60 5.56 15.31 6.62
CA GLY A 60 5.40 16.39 5.67
C GLY A 60 3.97 16.96 5.68
N PRO A 61 3.69 17.98 4.85
CA PRO A 61 2.37 18.57 4.75
C PRO A 61 1.31 17.57 4.24
N CYS A 62 0.09 17.70 4.78
CA CYS A 62 -1.08 16.92 4.37
C CYS A 62 -2.16 17.85 3.84
N VAL A 63 -2.39 17.83 2.53
CA VAL A 63 -3.35 18.70 1.86
C VAL A 63 -4.51 17.88 1.30
N ASN A 64 -5.74 18.19 1.70
CA ASN A 64 -6.94 17.44 1.31
C ASN A 64 -6.84 15.94 1.56
N GLY A 65 -6.15 15.53 2.64
CA GLY A 65 -5.94 14.15 3.02
C GLY A 65 -4.91 13.38 2.20
N PHE A 66 -4.02 14.08 1.51
CA PHE A 66 -2.89 13.51 0.77
C PHE A 66 -1.57 14.16 1.17
N GLY A 67 -0.47 13.39 1.15
CA GLY A 67 0.87 13.96 1.26
C GLY A 67 1.13 14.91 0.09
N ASP A 68 1.53 16.15 0.39
CA ASP A 68 1.74 17.19 -0.62
C ASP A 68 2.86 18.14 -0.18
N GLY A 69 3.80 18.44 -1.06
CA GLY A 69 4.99 19.23 -0.75
C GLY A 69 6.21 18.38 -0.38
N LYS A 70 7.22 19.00 0.23
CA LYS A 70 8.43 18.30 0.68
C LYS A 70 8.17 17.52 1.94
N GLY A 71 8.66 16.29 1.99
CA GLY A 71 8.49 15.42 3.15
C GLY A 71 9.28 14.13 3.05
N THR A 72 9.16 13.32 4.10
CA THR A 72 9.76 11.99 4.20
C THR A 72 8.65 10.96 4.40
N LEU A 73 8.58 10.01 3.49
CA LEU A 73 7.72 8.84 3.60
C LEU A 73 8.57 7.63 3.97
N ARG A 74 8.19 6.94 5.04
CA ARG A 74 8.81 5.68 5.45
C ARG A 74 7.82 4.55 5.29
N TRP A 75 8.25 3.50 4.64
CA TRP A 75 7.50 2.27 4.42
C TRP A 75 7.94 1.20 5.40
N PHE A 76 6.99 0.45 5.90
CA PHE A 76 7.24 -0.64 6.83
C PHE A 76 6.48 -1.88 6.38
N THR A 77 7.14 -3.05 6.45
CA THR A 77 6.52 -4.37 6.33
C THR A 77 6.71 -5.11 7.64
N ASN A 78 5.60 -5.54 8.26
CA ASN A 78 5.59 -6.20 9.57
C ASN A 78 6.35 -5.43 10.66
N GLY A 79 6.39 -4.10 10.57
CA GLY A 79 7.04 -3.20 11.52
C GLY A 79 8.52 -2.90 11.24
N GLU A 80 9.14 -3.52 10.24
CA GLU A 80 10.49 -3.22 9.79
C GLU A 80 10.48 -2.18 8.67
N ASN A 81 11.38 -1.19 8.72
CA ASN A 81 11.48 -0.19 7.67
C ASN A 81 12.13 -0.79 6.42
N ASP A 82 11.41 -0.78 5.30
CA ASP A 82 11.87 -1.33 4.02
C ASP A 82 12.38 -0.28 3.05
N GLU A 83 11.74 0.90 3.07
CA GLU A 83 11.99 1.96 2.11
C GLU A 83 11.79 3.33 2.76
N THR A 84 12.59 4.30 2.34
CA THR A 84 12.45 5.70 2.71
C THR A 84 12.52 6.57 1.47
N ASP A 85 11.49 7.41 1.27
CA ASP A 85 11.38 8.38 0.19
C ASP A 85 11.52 9.78 0.76
N GLU A 86 12.54 10.51 0.35
CA GLU A 86 12.79 11.90 0.76
C GLU A 86 12.68 12.81 -0.46
N GLY A 87 11.70 13.71 -0.49
CA GLY A 87 11.57 14.58 -1.65
C GLY A 87 10.26 15.32 -1.76
N GLU A 88 9.90 15.63 -2.99
CA GLU A 88 8.68 16.36 -3.32
C GLU A 88 7.55 15.42 -3.67
N PHE A 89 6.40 15.68 -3.05
CA PHE A 89 5.16 14.91 -3.27
C PHE A 89 4.06 15.82 -3.78
N ARG A 90 3.20 15.26 -4.59
CA ARG A 90 1.98 15.92 -5.06
C ARG A 90 0.83 14.93 -5.03
N ARG A 91 -0.20 15.24 -4.28
CA ARG A 91 -1.37 14.36 -4.10
C ARG A 91 -0.96 12.92 -3.74
N GLY A 92 -0.06 12.77 -2.79
CA GLY A 92 0.40 11.49 -2.29
C GLY A 92 1.36 10.71 -3.19
N LYS A 93 1.87 11.30 -4.27
CA LYS A 93 2.80 10.67 -5.21
C LYS A 93 4.10 11.45 -5.29
N LEU A 94 5.24 10.77 -5.41
CA LEU A 94 6.51 11.41 -5.74
C LEU A 94 6.36 12.23 -7.04
N ASN A 95 6.70 13.51 -6.98
CA ASN A 95 6.54 14.45 -8.09
C ASN A 95 7.48 15.64 -7.93
N GLY A 96 8.64 15.60 -8.54
CA GLY A 96 9.73 16.55 -8.36
C GLY A 96 11.05 15.84 -8.15
N ILE A 97 11.95 16.41 -7.37
CA ILE A 97 13.22 15.79 -7.02
C ILE A 97 13.03 14.94 -5.76
N ALA A 98 13.50 13.69 -5.80
CA ALA A 98 13.48 12.82 -4.63
C ALA A 98 14.63 11.82 -4.61
N ILE A 99 14.90 11.34 -3.40
CA ILE A 99 15.80 10.23 -3.09
C ILE A 99 14.94 9.12 -2.49
N VAL A 100 15.04 7.93 -3.07
CA VAL A 100 14.43 6.71 -2.55
C VAL A 100 15.54 5.74 -2.14
N THR A 101 15.50 5.27 -0.91
CA THR A 101 16.48 4.35 -0.34
C THR A 101 15.76 3.12 0.18
N TRP A 102 16.19 1.93 -0.26
CA TRP A 102 15.68 0.63 0.19
C TRP A 102 16.63 0.00 1.22
N ASN A 103 16.09 -0.78 2.13
CA ASN A 103 16.86 -1.48 3.16
C ASN A 103 17.83 -2.53 2.58
N ASP A 104 17.62 -2.96 1.34
CA ASP A 104 18.53 -3.87 0.63
C ASP A 104 19.75 -3.18 0.01
N GLY A 105 19.92 -1.86 0.23
CA GLY A 105 21.02 -1.04 -0.24
C GLY A 105 20.83 -0.40 -1.61
N ARG A 106 19.72 -0.64 -2.28
CA ARG A 106 19.35 0.12 -3.49
C ARG A 106 19.11 1.60 -3.14
N ARG A 107 19.40 2.46 -4.08
CA ARG A 107 19.12 3.90 -3.96
C ARG A 107 18.84 4.51 -5.33
N PHE A 108 17.76 5.27 -5.43
CA PHE A 108 17.48 6.11 -6.58
C PHE A 108 17.52 7.59 -6.16
N GLU A 109 18.12 8.42 -7.00
CA GLU A 109 18.11 9.87 -6.83
C GLU A 109 17.84 10.52 -8.18
N GLY A 110 16.84 11.41 -8.25
CA GLY A 110 16.52 12.07 -9.50
C GLY A 110 15.13 12.66 -9.56
N GLN A 111 14.66 12.84 -10.79
CA GLN A 111 13.38 13.44 -11.10
C GLN A 111 12.27 12.39 -11.15
N TRP A 112 11.13 12.74 -10.55
CA TRP A 112 9.95 11.89 -10.45
C TRP A 112 8.72 12.60 -11.02
N ARG A 113 7.83 11.84 -11.64
CA ARG A 113 6.50 12.27 -12.04
C ARG A 113 5.52 11.13 -11.82
N ASP A 114 4.41 11.44 -11.11
CA ASP A 114 3.36 10.46 -10.81
C ASP A 114 3.89 9.15 -10.21
N HIS A 115 4.87 9.26 -9.29
CA HIS A 115 5.51 8.15 -8.59
C HIS A 115 6.38 7.23 -9.47
N LYS A 116 6.79 7.70 -10.65
CA LYS A 116 7.74 7.02 -11.54
C LYS A 116 8.94 7.92 -11.84
N PRO A 117 10.18 7.39 -11.88
CA PRO A 117 11.31 8.14 -12.40
C PRO A 117 11.03 8.72 -13.78
N ASN A 118 11.25 10.02 -13.95
CA ASN A 118 10.96 10.72 -15.19
C ASN A 118 11.83 11.97 -15.32
N GLY A 119 12.85 11.91 -16.16
CA GLY A 119 13.90 12.92 -16.31
C GLY A 119 15.26 12.39 -15.89
N GLN A 120 16.16 13.26 -15.47
CA GLN A 120 17.49 12.86 -15.04
C GLN A 120 17.45 12.13 -13.71
N GLY A 121 18.14 10.98 -13.62
CA GLY A 121 18.18 10.19 -12.40
C GLY A 121 19.30 9.15 -12.40
N THR A 122 19.61 8.67 -11.21
CA THR A 122 20.63 7.65 -10.98
C THR A 122 20.07 6.57 -10.05
N LEU A 123 19.97 5.35 -10.55
CA LEU A 123 19.71 4.15 -9.77
C LEU A 123 21.05 3.46 -9.47
N ARG A 124 21.28 3.19 -8.18
CA ARG A 124 22.30 2.24 -7.72
C ARG A 124 21.59 0.99 -7.21
N THR A 125 21.94 -0.16 -7.77
CA THR A 125 21.38 -1.46 -7.37
C THR A 125 22.14 -2.05 -6.17
N LYS A 126 21.59 -3.09 -5.54
CA LYS A 126 22.21 -3.80 -4.40
C LYS A 126 23.57 -4.41 -4.74
N ASP A 127 23.78 -4.81 -5.98
CA ASP A 127 25.06 -5.33 -6.52
C ASP A 127 25.95 -4.19 -7.08
N SER A 128 25.68 -2.94 -6.67
CA SER A 128 26.46 -1.73 -6.99
C SER A 128 26.50 -1.35 -8.47
N GLN A 129 25.62 -1.89 -9.30
CA GLN A 129 25.46 -1.38 -10.66
C GLN A 129 24.84 0.02 -10.63
N VAL A 130 25.24 0.87 -11.56
CA VAL A 130 24.77 2.26 -11.64
C VAL A 130 24.12 2.50 -13.01
N TYR A 131 22.87 2.97 -12.99
CA TYR A 131 22.11 3.40 -14.17
C TYR A 131 21.85 4.90 -14.04
N SER A 132 22.65 5.72 -14.74
CA SER A 132 22.59 7.18 -14.64
C SER A 132 22.30 7.79 -15.99
N GLY A 133 21.29 8.67 -16.06
CA GLY A 133 20.87 9.36 -17.27
C GLY A 133 19.38 9.63 -17.33
N GLU A 134 18.83 9.65 -18.54
CA GLU A 134 17.42 9.95 -18.79
C GLU A 134 16.53 8.76 -18.48
N TRP A 135 15.54 8.96 -17.61
CA TRP A 135 14.50 8.01 -17.27
C TRP A 135 13.16 8.46 -17.87
N ARG A 136 12.36 7.52 -18.38
CA ARG A 136 11.03 7.80 -18.93
C ARG A 136 9.99 6.84 -18.36
N ASN A 137 9.07 7.38 -17.54
CA ASN A 137 8.00 6.59 -16.92
C ASN A 137 8.49 5.34 -16.18
N GLY A 138 9.61 5.46 -15.45
CA GLY A 138 10.22 4.35 -14.72
C GLY A 138 11.17 3.47 -15.52
N CYS A 139 11.41 3.78 -16.79
CA CYS A 139 12.24 3.00 -17.68
C CYS A 139 13.56 3.73 -18.00
N PHE A 140 14.67 3.01 -17.88
CA PHE A 140 15.97 3.43 -18.31
C PHE A 140 16.45 2.53 -19.45
N GLN A 141 16.92 3.14 -20.54
CA GLN A 141 17.60 2.43 -21.62
C GLN A 141 18.68 3.32 -22.22
N GLN A 142 19.90 2.84 -22.16
CA GLN A 142 21.04 3.49 -22.82
C GLN A 142 21.97 2.39 -23.32
N ASP A 143 22.23 2.40 -24.62
CA ASP A 143 22.97 1.35 -25.31
C ASP A 143 22.36 -0.03 -25.05
N ASN A 144 23.12 -0.98 -24.51
CA ASN A 144 22.66 -2.32 -24.13
C ASN A 144 22.24 -2.42 -22.66
N ARG A 145 22.22 -1.31 -21.92
CA ARG A 145 21.88 -1.28 -20.50
C ARG A 145 20.42 -0.90 -20.32
N ARG A 146 19.71 -1.65 -19.48
CA ARG A 146 18.30 -1.46 -19.17
C ARG A 146 18.07 -1.58 -17.68
N ALA A 147 17.14 -0.79 -17.17
CA ALA A 147 16.66 -0.89 -15.80
C ALA A 147 15.21 -0.40 -15.71
N THR A 148 14.48 -0.87 -14.71
CA THR A 148 13.13 -0.41 -14.39
C THR A 148 13.05 0.01 -12.92
N GLN A 149 12.24 1.03 -12.64
CA GLN A 149 11.89 1.45 -11.30
C GLN A 149 10.44 1.94 -11.29
N ASN A 150 9.59 1.33 -10.46
CA ASN A 150 8.14 1.54 -10.45
C ASN A 150 7.48 1.36 -11.83
N ALA A 151 8.06 0.49 -12.64
CA ALA A 151 7.57 0.05 -13.95
C ALA A 151 8.00 -1.40 -14.19
N THR A 152 7.27 -2.11 -15.01
CA THR A 152 7.60 -3.47 -15.44
C THR A 152 8.40 -3.46 -16.75
N ASP A 153 9.14 -4.52 -17.03
CA ASP A 153 9.84 -4.68 -18.32
C ASP A 153 8.87 -4.59 -19.49
N LYS A 154 7.65 -5.12 -19.32
CA LYS A 154 6.59 -5.04 -20.33
C LYS A 154 6.15 -3.61 -20.62
N GLU A 155 5.97 -2.78 -19.57
CA GLU A 155 5.63 -1.35 -19.72
C GLU A 155 6.76 -0.59 -20.42
N CYS A 156 8.01 -1.01 -20.22
CA CYS A 156 9.19 -0.43 -20.86
C CYS A 156 9.46 -0.97 -22.27
N GLY A 157 8.71 -1.94 -22.74
CA GLY A 157 8.94 -2.59 -24.04
C GLY A 157 10.24 -3.43 -24.07
N PHE A 158 10.76 -3.82 -22.92
CA PHE A 158 11.91 -4.71 -22.81
C PHE A 158 11.47 -6.17 -23.08
N ARG A 159 12.24 -6.89 -23.87
CA ARG A 159 12.02 -8.29 -24.24
C ARG A 159 13.12 -9.16 -23.67
#